data_186150623f5c34c3c750e12e3a5b02ca
#
_entry.id   186150623f5c34c3c750e12e3a5b02ca
#
_cell.length_a   1.000
_cell.length_b   1.000
_cell.length_c   1.000
_cell.angle_alpha   90.00
_cell.angle_beta   90.00
_cell.angle_gamma   90.00
#
_symmetry.space_group_name_H-M   'P 1'
#
loop_
_entity.id
_entity.type
_entity.pdbx_description
1 polymer ?
#
loop_
_entity_poly.entity_id
_entity_poly.type
_entity_poly.pdbx_seq_one_letter_code
_entity_poly.pdbx_strand_id
1 'polypeptide(L)'
;MRLPVGGLLLLLALPALLRAQDSVIVIDPDLPPGDSAVVRAGPPPDVVAALLDFYNDSSTTRMQGDVSLPAGSAFAGRLALFRGSLRLAGRVRGDVVVINATLYPLPGADVEGDILVVGGRLIRSPGVHHLGREQVLWDAAPVLRTVEGTLVLRERRRGLSELAQARTSFQTGRVRTTLLLATGGTYNRIEGLPILFGPSFELHPTRRTLARVDFRGLLRTAGGGTRVSSDFGYSVRAELRFPGGGLAGRVYSEVAPFEDQPLSGSENGWSAFLLQRDYRDWLERRGGGGAGWVQPTRTLRFELSLRRDGEYSLRATDPWSLLRNSDRWRQNPLSDDGHYFTTGLQLDLDTRNDRDLPTTGWLLRARYEHSTSDDVAPVTLPETIRPPIGTGGGYAFDRLTLDLRRYSRLTPGLRVNARLRADGWIGGDRMPIQRRVSLGGPDLLPGYGFRRFTCAPRGFSDPSDPALCDRSITAQVEVRTRLRLNLGYRMREGDSGAPGRFIGLEEADLVFLTDAGKAWLAGDGPGQVTPNRIPSFREWKADVGVGLDAGEIGAYLAKSLTQGEPVRFLVRLQRRF
;
A
#
# COMPACT_ATOMS: atom_id res chain seq x y z
N MET A 1 -30.61 -12.06 -25.01
CA MET A 1 -29.54 -12.33 -24.08
C MET A 1 -28.42 -13.06 -24.82
N ARG A 2 -27.48 -12.33 -25.41
CA ARG A 2 -26.36 -12.88 -26.20
C ARG A 2 -25.10 -12.64 -25.39
N LEU A 3 -24.52 -13.71 -24.82
CA LEU A 3 -23.20 -13.71 -24.18
C LEU A 3 -22.14 -13.34 -25.24
N PRO A 4 -21.27 -12.39 -25.00
CA PRO A 4 -20.13 -12.19 -25.88
C PRO A 4 -19.08 -13.28 -25.58
N VAL A 5 -19.06 -14.29 -26.44
CA VAL A 5 -18.12 -15.43 -26.37
C VAL A 5 -16.65 -15.00 -26.50
N GLY A 6 -16.39 -13.75 -26.92
CA GLY A 6 -15.03 -13.22 -27.06
C GLY A 6 -14.25 -12.98 -25.77
N GLY A 7 -14.92 -12.76 -24.62
CA GLY A 7 -14.25 -12.49 -23.36
C GLY A 7 -13.66 -13.72 -22.66
N LEU A 8 -14.22 -14.89 -22.91
CA LEU A 8 -13.80 -16.14 -22.28
C LEU A 8 -12.56 -16.75 -22.94
N LEU A 9 -12.37 -16.51 -24.23
CA LEU A 9 -11.20 -17.00 -24.99
C LEU A 9 -9.90 -16.25 -24.66
N LEU A 10 -9.99 -14.99 -24.22
CA LEU A 10 -8.81 -14.23 -23.79
C LEU A 10 -8.28 -14.70 -22.42
N LEU A 11 -9.12 -15.25 -21.57
CA LEU A 11 -8.74 -15.80 -20.26
C LEU A 11 -8.09 -17.19 -20.34
N LEU A 12 -8.35 -17.96 -21.40
CA LEU A 12 -7.82 -19.32 -21.59
C LEU A 12 -6.52 -19.38 -22.40
N ALA A 13 -6.15 -18.32 -23.12
CA ALA A 13 -4.90 -18.26 -23.89
C ALA A 13 -3.66 -17.76 -23.11
N LEU A 14 -3.82 -17.38 -21.84
CA LEU A 14 -2.76 -16.80 -21.02
C LEU A 14 -1.68 -17.77 -20.45
N PRO A 15 -1.84 -19.10 -20.38
CA PRO A 15 -0.79 -19.94 -19.79
C PRO A 15 0.47 -20.15 -20.63
N ALA A 16 0.42 -19.86 -21.93
CA ALA A 16 1.50 -20.22 -22.85
C ALA A 16 2.61 -19.15 -23.01
N LEU A 17 2.44 -17.93 -22.51
CA LEU A 17 3.40 -16.81 -22.64
C LEU A 17 4.23 -16.51 -21.37
N LEU A 18 4.14 -17.34 -20.34
CA LEU A 18 4.72 -17.09 -19.01
C LEU A 18 6.13 -17.65 -18.82
N ARG A 19 7.03 -17.51 -19.78
CA ARG A 19 8.46 -17.78 -19.57
C ARG A 19 9.32 -16.57 -19.98
N ALA A 20 9.36 -15.56 -19.13
CA ALA A 20 10.47 -14.63 -19.10
C ALA A 20 10.60 -14.09 -17.67
N GLN A 21 11.64 -14.53 -16.98
CA GLN A 21 12.07 -13.97 -15.70
C GLN A 21 12.66 -12.59 -15.97
N ASP A 22 12.10 -11.54 -15.36
CA ASP A 22 12.84 -10.34 -14.99
C ASP A 22 12.03 -9.48 -14.00
N SER A 23 12.74 -8.82 -13.12
CA SER A 23 12.28 -7.98 -12.02
C SER A 23 11.11 -7.06 -12.37
N VAL A 24 9.97 -7.27 -11.73
CA VAL A 24 8.73 -6.52 -11.96
C VAL A 24 8.75 -5.24 -11.14
N ILE A 25 8.72 -4.10 -11.82
CA ILE A 25 8.37 -2.81 -11.21
C ILE A 25 6.85 -2.71 -11.25
N VAL A 26 6.20 -2.81 -10.10
CA VAL A 26 4.77 -2.55 -9.98
C VAL A 26 4.57 -1.04 -10.06
N ILE A 27 3.94 -0.59 -11.12
CA ILE A 27 3.40 0.78 -11.18
C ILE A 27 1.98 0.65 -10.63
N ASP A 28 1.77 1.10 -9.41
CA ASP A 28 0.44 1.32 -8.88
C ASP A 28 -0.07 2.62 -9.54
N PRO A 29 -1.11 2.57 -10.37
CA PRO A 29 -1.66 3.78 -10.99
C PRO A 29 -2.29 4.73 -9.99
N ASP A 30 -2.60 4.25 -8.79
CA ASP A 30 -3.17 5.02 -7.69
C ASP A 30 -2.11 5.78 -6.87
N LEU A 31 -0.83 5.61 -7.17
CA LEU A 31 0.22 6.34 -6.48
C LEU A 31 0.35 7.77 -7.04
N PRO A 32 0.38 8.78 -6.17
CA PRO A 32 0.59 10.16 -6.60
C PRO A 32 1.88 10.30 -7.41
N PRO A 33 2.00 11.33 -8.29
CA PRO A 33 3.22 11.61 -9.04
C PRO A 33 4.41 11.70 -8.06
N GLY A 34 5.39 10.83 -8.20
CA GLY A 34 6.49 10.69 -7.25
C GLY A 34 6.48 9.41 -6.45
N ASP A 35 5.34 8.74 -6.32
CA ASP A 35 5.22 7.45 -5.63
C ASP A 35 5.33 6.27 -6.62
N SER A 36 6.21 6.37 -7.63
CA SER A 36 6.73 5.14 -8.19
C SER A 36 7.33 4.38 -7.02
N ALA A 37 6.82 3.18 -6.76
CA ALA A 37 7.42 2.27 -5.83
C ALA A 37 8.93 2.33 -6.09
N VAL A 38 9.65 3.00 -5.20
CA VAL A 38 11.08 2.84 -5.14
C VAL A 38 11.19 1.36 -4.86
N VAL A 39 11.48 0.57 -5.90
CA VAL A 39 12.03 -0.75 -5.68
C VAL A 39 13.28 -0.44 -4.89
N ARG A 40 13.15 -0.40 -3.57
CA ARG A 40 14.32 -0.49 -2.73
C ARG A 40 14.87 -1.84 -3.11
N ALA A 41 15.98 -1.78 -3.81
CA ALA A 41 16.77 -2.94 -4.03
C ALA A 41 16.87 -3.63 -2.66
N GLY A 42 16.42 -4.87 -2.60
CA GLY A 42 16.76 -5.76 -1.49
C GLY A 42 18.27 -5.75 -1.32
N PRO A 43 18.82 -6.51 -0.40
CA PRO A 43 20.27 -6.64 -0.31
C PRO A 43 20.84 -6.91 -1.71
N PRO A 44 22.05 -6.44 -2.02
CA PRO A 44 22.70 -6.74 -3.30
C PRO A 44 22.57 -8.25 -3.60
N PRO A 45 22.33 -8.65 -4.86
CA PRO A 45 22.11 -10.07 -5.19
C PRO A 45 23.24 -11.00 -4.76
N ASP A 46 24.47 -10.51 -4.78
CA ASP A 46 25.67 -11.19 -4.31
C ASP A 46 25.63 -11.43 -2.79
N VAL A 47 25.16 -10.47 -2.02
CA VAL A 47 24.94 -10.61 -0.57
C VAL A 47 23.84 -11.63 -0.28
N VAL A 48 22.75 -11.62 -1.06
CA VAL A 48 21.66 -12.60 -0.89
C VAL A 48 22.14 -14.01 -1.23
N ALA A 49 22.89 -14.17 -2.31
CA ALA A 49 23.47 -15.47 -2.67
C ALA A 49 24.40 -15.98 -1.56
N ALA A 50 25.34 -15.17 -1.10
CA ALA A 50 26.25 -15.53 -0.01
C ALA A 50 25.52 -15.87 1.30
N LEU A 51 24.43 -15.15 1.60
CA LEU A 51 23.60 -15.38 2.77
C LEU A 51 22.82 -16.72 2.68
N LEU A 52 22.28 -17.05 1.49
CA LEU A 52 21.59 -18.32 1.25
C LEU A 52 22.58 -19.50 1.29
N ASP A 53 23.75 -19.35 0.67
CA ASP A 53 24.81 -20.35 0.70
C ASP A 53 25.28 -20.60 2.14
N PHE A 54 25.48 -19.52 2.92
CA PHE A 54 25.85 -19.64 4.31
C PHE A 54 24.81 -20.37 5.15
N TYR A 55 23.53 -19.95 5.03
CA TYR A 55 22.43 -20.55 5.82
C TYR A 55 22.18 -22.01 5.44
N ASN A 56 22.28 -22.35 4.15
CA ASN A 56 21.98 -23.69 3.64
C ASN A 56 23.14 -24.67 3.75
N ASP A 57 24.33 -24.18 4.03
CA ASP A 57 25.52 -25.03 4.25
C ASP A 57 25.28 -25.99 5.42
N SER A 58 25.63 -27.28 5.24
CA SER A 58 25.46 -28.33 6.25
C SER A 58 26.30 -28.09 7.49
N SER A 59 27.41 -27.34 7.41
CA SER A 59 28.28 -27.00 8.54
C SER A 59 27.76 -25.85 9.37
N THR A 60 26.69 -25.14 8.91
CA THR A 60 26.09 -24.00 9.62
C THR A 60 25.01 -24.47 10.57
N THR A 61 25.13 -24.11 11.85
CA THR A 61 24.06 -24.32 12.82
C THR A 61 22.96 -23.26 12.61
N ARG A 62 21.77 -23.74 12.30
CA ARG A 62 20.61 -22.93 11.95
C ARG A 62 19.69 -22.75 13.14
N MET A 63 19.33 -21.51 13.41
CA MET A 63 18.42 -21.15 14.50
C MET A 63 17.27 -20.30 13.96
N GLN A 64 16.11 -20.38 14.59
CA GLN A 64 14.94 -19.57 14.29
C GLN A 64 14.28 -19.10 15.59
N GLY A 65 13.71 -17.89 15.56
CA GLY A 65 13.02 -17.31 16.70
C GLY A 65 13.97 -16.60 17.67
N ASP A 66 13.58 -16.50 18.93
CA ASP A 66 14.39 -15.87 19.95
C ASP A 66 15.28 -16.91 20.60
N VAL A 67 16.59 -16.70 20.48
CA VAL A 67 17.63 -17.62 20.97
C VAL A 67 18.52 -16.86 21.95
N SER A 68 18.95 -17.54 23.00
CA SER A 68 19.93 -17.03 23.96
C SER A 68 21.10 -17.99 24.09
N LEU A 69 22.30 -17.49 23.90
CA LEU A 69 23.56 -18.17 24.23
C LEU A 69 24.09 -17.59 25.54
N PRO A 70 23.95 -18.31 26.67
CA PRO A 70 24.30 -17.78 27.99
C PRO A 70 25.80 -17.57 28.17
N ALA A 71 26.16 -16.78 29.17
CA ALA A 71 27.56 -16.57 29.56
C ALA A 71 28.23 -17.92 29.92
N GLY A 72 29.49 -18.07 29.51
CA GLY A 72 30.25 -19.30 29.68
C GLY A 72 29.98 -20.41 28.63
N SER A 73 28.97 -20.24 27.75
CA SER A 73 28.81 -21.15 26.61
C SER A 73 29.86 -20.84 25.53
N ALA A 74 30.37 -21.91 24.89
CA ALA A 74 31.28 -21.82 23.76
C ALA A 74 30.69 -22.53 22.53
N PHE A 75 30.63 -21.85 21.43
CA PHE A 75 30.13 -22.36 20.17
C PHE A 75 31.26 -22.33 19.14
N ALA A 76 31.64 -23.49 18.58
CA ALA A 76 32.84 -23.65 17.76
C ALA A 76 32.61 -23.55 16.25
N GLY A 77 31.38 -23.29 15.80
CA GLY A 77 31.01 -23.36 14.38
C GLY A 77 30.38 -22.09 13.86
N ARG A 78 29.96 -22.15 12.60
CA ARG A 78 29.18 -21.09 11.90
C ARG A 78 27.74 -21.08 12.41
N LEU A 79 27.22 -19.90 12.69
CA LEU A 79 25.91 -19.70 13.28
C LEU A 79 25.02 -18.85 12.37
N ALA A 80 23.82 -19.31 12.08
CA ALA A 80 22.83 -18.54 11.35
C ALA A 80 21.51 -18.44 12.10
N LEU A 81 21.00 -17.21 12.30
CA LEU A 81 19.68 -16.95 12.83
C LEU A 81 18.77 -16.39 11.75
N PHE A 82 17.62 -17.02 11.54
CA PHE A 82 16.57 -16.53 10.67
C PHE A 82 15.32 -16.16 11.44
N ARG A 83 14.92 -14.90 11.42
CA ARG A 83 13.78 -14.31 12.15
C ARG A 83 13.91 -14.49 13.67
N GLY A 84 13.75 -13.42 14.41
CA GLY A 84 13.80 -13.44 15.86
C GLY A 84 14.82 -12.51 16.46
N SER A 85 15.41 -12.95 17.56
CA SER A 85 16.52 -12.25 18.19
C SER A 85 17.55 -13.24 18.73
N LEU A 86 18.83 -12.88 18.62
CA LEU A 86 19.93 -13.61 19.24
C LEU A 86 20.52 -12.77 20.38
N ARG A 87 20.38 -13.27 21.60
CA ARG A 87 21.07 -12.73 22.78
C ARG A 87 22.33 -13.54 23.00
N LEU A 88 23.47 -12.92 22.78
CA LEU A 88 24.75 -13.58 22.85
C LEU A 88 25.56 -13.06 24.05
N ALA A 89 25.78 -13.91 25.04
CA ALA A 89 26.65 -13.64 26.19
C ALA A 89 27.84 -14.63 26.24
N GLY A 90 27.87 -15.63 25.38
CA GLY A 90 28.92 -16.65 25.28
C GLY A 90 29.95 -16.34 24.19
N ARG A 91 30.83 -17.32 23.90
CA ARG A 91 31.86 -17.24 22.85
C ARG A 91 31.39 -17.96 21.57
N VAL A 92 31.58 -17.32 20.43
CA VAL A 92 31.39 -17.92 19.08
C VAL A 92 32.70 -17.83 18.30
N ARG A 93 33.27 -18.98 17.89
CA ARG A 93 34.52 -19.01 17.13
C ARG A 93 34.33 -18.86 15.63
N GLY A 94 33.16 -19.12 15.11
CA GLY A 94 32.81 -18.98 13.70
C GLY A 94 32.07 -17.69 13.39
N ASP A 95 31.71 -17.55 12.09
CA ASP A 95 30.93 -16.42 11.62
C ASP A 95 29.49 -16.47 12.14
N VAL A 96 28.91 -15.29 12.33
CA VAL A 96 27.54 -15.11 12.78
C VAL A 96 26.74 -14.36 11.70
N VAL A 97 25.74 -15.03 11.14
CA VAL A 97 24.82 -14.44 10.16
C VAL A 97 23.42 -14.33 10.75
N VAL A 98 22.89 -13.10 10.77
CA VAL A 98 21.55 -12.80 11.33
C VAL A 98 20.67 -12.23 10.24
N ILE A 99 19.56 -12.92 9.95
CA ILE A 99 18.70 -12.68 8.81
C ILE A 99 17.30 -12.28 9.28
N ASN A 100 16.85 -11.09 8.94
CA ASN A 100 15.55 -10.55 9.35
C ASN A 100 15.33 -10.68 10.88
N ALA A 101 16.39 -10.42 11.66
CA ALA A 101 16.45 -10.63 13.09
C ALA A 101 17.34 -9.60 13.77
N THR A 102 17.30 -9.53 15.10
CA THR A 102 18.13 -8.60 15.88
C THR A 102 19.19 -9.35 16.65
N LEU A 103 20.46 -8.92 16.57
CA LEU A 103 21.57 -9.44 17.36
C LEU A 103 21.80 -8.51 18.56
N TYR A 104 21.82 -9.11 19.75
CA TYR A 104 22.15 -8.48 21.03
C TYR A 104 23.40 -9.12 21.61
N PRO A 105 24.61 -8.66 21.27
CA PRO A 105 25.80 -9.05 22.00
C PRO A 105 25.73 -8.41 23.39
N LEU A 106 25.77 -9.26 24.42
CA LEU A 106 25.70 -8.85 25.83
C LEU A 106 27.12 -8.73 26.43
N PRO A 107 27.28 -8.14 27.59
CA PRO A 107 28.60 -8.06 28.24
C PRO A 107 29.23 -9.44 28.40
N GLY A 108 30.50 -9.57 28.01
CA GLY A 108 31.25 -10.84 28.02
C GLY A 108 31.07 -11.71 26.75
N ALA A 109 30.28 -11.26 25.79
CA ALA A 109 30.22 -11.90 24.47
C ALA A 109 31.56 -11.77 23.74
N ASP A 110 31.98 -12.85 23.09
CA ASP A 110 33.23 -12.93 22.32
C ASP A 110 32.94 -13.60 20.96
N VAL A 111 33.12 -12.87 19.86
CA VAL A 111 32.93 -13.38 18.49
C VAL A 111 34.26 -13.26 17.72
N GLU A 112 34.82 -14.41 17.35
CA GLU A 112 36.11 -14.46 16.63
C GLU A 112 35.91 -14.28 15.10
N GLY A 113 34.77 -14.73 14.56
CA GLY A 113 34.45 -14.66 13.14
C GLY A 113 33.76 -13.36 12.70
N ASP A 114 33.38 -13.29 11.42
CA ASP A 114 32.66 -12.16 10.83
C ASP A 114 31.20 -12.11 11.33
N ILE A 115 30.66 -10.92 11.50
CA ILE A 115 29.25 -10.66 11.82
C ILE A 115 28.56 -10.02 10.62
N LEU A 116 27.56 -10.71 10.07
CA LEU A 116 26.69 -10.16 9.02
C LEU A 116 25.25 -10.10 9.53
N VAL A 117 24.67 -8.92 9.59
CA VAL A 117 23.24 -8.71 9.92
C VAL A 117 22.53 -8.12 8.71
N VAL A 118 21.54 -8.84 8.17
CA VAL A 118 20.76 -8.43 7.00
C VAL A 118 19.27 -8.38 7.36
N GLY A 119 18.65 -7.22 7.11
CA GLY A 119 17.23 -7.00 7.44
C GLY A 119 16.95 -6.98 8.94
N GLY A 120 17.93 -6.57 9.75
CA GLY A 120 17.82 -6.54 11.20
C GLY A 120 18.75 -5.52 11.84
N ARG A 121 18.89 -5.58 13.16
CA ARG A 121 19.71 -4.63 13.92
C ARG A 121 20.80 -5.36 14.70
N LEU A 122 21.90 -4.67 14.89
CA LEU A 122 22.92 -5.02 15.85
C LEU A 122 22.86 -4.00 17.00
N ILE A 123 22.54 -4.46 18.21
CA ILE A 123 22.42 -3.62 19.40
C ILE A 123 23.48 -4.10 20.40
N ARG A 124 24.62 -3.41 20.44
CA ARG A 124 25.76 -3.77 21.28
C ARG A 124 25.61 -3.30 22.72
N SER A 125 26.04 -4.17 23.64
CA SER A 125 26.32 -3.78 25.02
C SER A 125 27.80 -3.43 25.19
N PRO A 126 28.17 -2.61 26.18
CA PRO A 126 29.56 -2.41 26.54
C PRO A 126 30.24 -3.73 26.96
N GLY A 127 31.54 -3.88 26.68
CA GLY A 127 32.29 -5.10 27.04
C GLY A 127 32.12 -6.30 26.14
N VAL A 128 31.75 -6.07 24.88
CA VAL A 128 31.71 -7.11 23.82
C VAL A 128 33.04 -7.12 23.07
N HIS A 129 33.62 -8.32 22.92
CA HIS A 129 34.83 -8.55 22.11
C HIS A 129 34.43 -9.08 20.75
N HIS A 130 34.98 -8.50 19.67
CA HIS A 130 34.77 -8.93 18.29
C HIS A 130 36.03 -8.71 17.48
N LEU A 131 36.53 -9.77 16.84
CA LEU A 131 37.79 -9.74 16.08
C LEU A 131 37.57 -9.65 14.57
N GLY A 132 36.45 -10.16 14.06
CA GLY A 132 36.14 -10.21 12.62
C GLY A 132 35.58 -8.89 12.08
N ARG A 133 35.20 -8.92 10.80
CA ARG A 133 34.51 -7.81 10.13
C ARG A 133 33.05 -7.77 10.51
N GLU A 134 32.49 -6.57 10.54
CA GLU A 134 31.08 -6.37 10.80
C GLU A 134 30.41 -5.65 9.65
N GLN A 135 29.30 -6.23 9.20
CA GLN A 135 28.44 -5.63 8.18
C GLN A 135 26.98 -5.68 8.62
N VAL A 136 26.34 -4.53 8.69
CA VAL A 136 24.93 -4.40 9.06
C VAL A 136 24.16 -3.73 7.94
N LEU A 137 23.26 -4.49 7.31
CA LEU A 137 22.34 -4.03 6.27
C LEU A 137 20.92 -4.03 6.87
N TRP A 138 20.68 -3.11 7.80
CA TRP A 138 19.47 -3.10 8.62
C TRP A 138 18.17 -2.84 7.86
N ASP A 139 18.23 -2.11 6.74
CA ASP A 139 17.12 -1.69 5.90
C ASP A 139 16.90 -2.60 4.66
N ALA A 140 17.76 -3.60 4.48
CA ALA A 140 17.77 -4.48 3.32
C ALA A 140 17.24 -5.88 3.69
N ALA A 141 15.97 -5.98 4.12
CA ALA A 141 15.38 -7.26 4.50
C ALA A 141 15.10 -8.14 3.27
N PRO A 142 15.77 -9.29 3.09
CA PRO A 142 15.43 -10.22 2.02
C PRO A 142 14.11 -10.93 2.35
N VAL A 143 13.24 -11.09 1.35
CA VAL A 143 12.03 -11.88 1.50
C VAL A 143 12.35 -13.35 1.28
N LEU A 144 12.44 -14.10 2.37
CA LEU A 144 12.88 -15.49 2.38
C LEU A 144 11.79 -16.39 2.94
N ARG A 145 11.75 -17.65 2.47
CA ARG A 145 10.92 -18.72 3.04
C ARG A 145 11.77 -19.95 3.34
N THR A 146 11.35 -20.72 4.30
CA THR A 146 11.95 -22.05 4.57
C THR A 146 11.18 -23.09 3.76
N VAL A 147 11.92 -23.91 3.02
CA VAL A 147 11.40 -25.08 2.30
C VAL A 147 12.25 -26.27 2.73
N GLU A 148 11.65 -27.25 3.38
CA GLU A 148 12.34 -28.48 3.87
C GLU A 148 13.64 -28.19 4.65
N GLY A 149 13.62 -27.17 5.49
CA GLY A 149 14.78 -26.77 6.30
C GLY A 149 15.81 -25.91 5.55
N THR A 150 15.68 -25.72 4.25
CA THR A 150 16.51 -24.80 3.48
C THR A 150 15.86 -23.43 3.34
N LEU A 151 16.68 -22.38 3.33
CA LEU A 151 16.23 -21.03 3.11
C LEU A 151 16.31 -20.72 1.61
N VAL A 152 15.21 -20.27 1.04
CA VAL A 152 15.14 -19.89 -0.37
C VAL A 152 14.55 -18.49 -0.49
N LEU A 153 14.93 -17.76 -1.53
CA LEU A 153 14.25 -16.52 -1.88
C LEU A 153 12.75 -16.82 -2.08
N ARG A 154 11.93 -16.13 -1.37
CA ARG A 154 10.51 -16.12 -1.68
C ARG A 154 10.36 -15.36 -2.99
N GLU A 155 10.07 -16.06 -4.06
CA GLU A 155 9.56 -15.40 -5.24
C GLU A 155 8.35 -14.58 -4.80
N ARG A 156 8.37 -13.28 -5.06
CA ARG A 156 7.21 -12.43 -4.80
C ARG A 156 6.03 -13.07 -5.51
N ARG A 157 5.06 -13.57 -4.76
CA ARG A 157 3.82 -14.03 -5.37
C ARG A 157 3.24 -12.82 -6.07
N ARG A 158 3.02 -12.93 -7.37
CA ARG A 158 2.33 -11.92 -8.14
C ARG A 158 0.99 -11.68 -7.47
N GLY A 159 0.71 -10.44 -7.07
CA GLY A 159 -0.61 -10.09 -6.56
C GLY A 159 -1.68 -10.39 -7.61
N LEU A 160 -2.94 -10.52 -7.21
CA LEU A 160 -4.03 -10.77 -8.14
C LEU A 160 -4.12 -9.72 -9.26
N SER A 161 -3.68 -8.49 -8.99
CA SER A 161 -3.54 -7.40 -9.97
C SER A 161 -2.44 -7.64 -11.01
N GLU A 162 -1.41 -8.42 -10.66
CA GLU A 162 -0.29 -8.74 -11.57
C GLU A 162 -0.57 -9.96 -12.46
N LEU A 163 -1.60 -10.75 -12.15
CA LEU A 163 -1.99 -11.93 -12.94
C LEU A 163 -2.52 -11.56 -14.32
N ALA A 164 -2.99 -10.35 -14.49
CA ALA A 164 -3.57 -9.86 -15.75
C ALA A 164 -2.60 -8.93 -16.52
N GLN A 165 -1.30 -9.24 -16.50
CA GLN A 165 -0.28 -8.48 -17.22
C GLN A 165 0.48 -9.37 -18.20
N ALA A 166 0.63 -8.88 -19.43
CA ALA A 166 1.59 -9.39 -20.41
C ALA A 166 2.71 -8.36 -20.57
N ARG A 167 3.94 -8.80 -20.44
CA ARG A 167 5.11 -7.93 -20.52
C ARG A 167 6.21 -8.61 -21.33
N THR A 168 6.80 -7.85 -22.23
CA THR A 168 8.02 -8.26 -22.95
C THR A 168 9.05 -7.13 -22.88
N SER A 169 10.32 -7.46 -22.77
CA SER A 169 11.38 -6.47 -22.74
C SER A 169 12.55 -6.90 -23.63
N PHE A 170 13.15 -5.93 -24.30
CA PHE A 170 14.34 -6.11 -25.10
C PHE A 170 15.30 -4.95 -24.88
N GLN A 171 16.57 -5.18 -25.12
CA GLN A 171 17.61 -4.19 -24.94
C GLN A 171 18.25 -3.84 -26.27
N THR A 172 18.35 -2.54 -26.56
CA THR A 172 19.03 -2.02 -27.74
C THR A 172 20.09 -1.01 -27.28
N GLY A 173 21.35 -1.42 -27.31
CA GLY A 173 22.45 -0.62 -26.79
C GLY A 173 22.30 -0.36 -25.28
N ARG A 174 22.17 0.92 -24.90
CA ARG A 174 22.01 1.34 -23.49
C ARG A 174 20.55 1.51 -23.07
N VAL A 175 19.61 1.32 -23.99
CA VAL A 175 18.17 1.50 -23.75
C VAL A 175 17.52 0.15 -23.58
N ARG A 176 16.81 -0.03 -22.46
CA ARG A 176 15.90 -1.15 -22.27
C ARG A 176 14.49 -0.68 -22.60
N THR A 177 13.86 -1.33 -23.56
CA THR A 177 12.47 -1.10 -23.94
C THR A 177 11.61 -2.20 -23.37
N THR A 178 10.52 -1.83 -22.71
CA THR A 178 9.54 -2.76 -22.18
C THR A 178 8.17 -2.43 -22.74
N LEU A 179 7.50 -3.40 -23.35
CA LEU A 179 6.12 -3.31 -23.79
C LEU A 179 5.23 -3.90 -22.71
N LEU A 180 4.17 -3.19 -22.34
CA LEU A 180 3.21 -3.61 -21.33
C LEU A 180 1.81 -3.69 -21.96
N LEU A 181 1.09 -4.76 -21.63
CA LEU A 181 -0.36 -4.87 -21.76
C LEU A 181 -0.89 -5.40 -20.43
N ALA A 182 -1.75 -4.64 -19.77
CA ALA A 182 -2.27 -4.98 -18.46
C ALA A 182 -3.71 -4.51 -18.29
N THR A 183 -4.41 -5.03 -17.29
CA THR A 183 -5.60 -4.36 -16.81
C THR A 183 -5.16 -3.05 -16.15
N GLY A 184 -5.70 -1.93 -16.62
CA GLY A 184 -5.22 -0.57 -16.29
C GLY A 184 -5.55 -0.07 -14.89
N GLY A 185 -5.49 -0.92 -13.91
CA GLY A 185 -5.81 -0.60 -12.53
C GLY A 185 -6.96 -1.45 -12.03
N THR A 186 -8.07 -0.82 -11.66
CA THR A 186 -9.14 -1.50 -10.96
C THR A 186 -10.43 -1.44 -11.72
N TYR A 187 -11.14 -2.56 -11.77
CA TYR A 187 -12.51 -2.57 -12.25
C TYR A 187 -13.34 -1.55 -11.45
N ASN A 188 -14.03 -0.66 -12.13
CA ASN A 188 -14.85 0.35 -11.47
C ASN A 188 -16.11 0.66 -12.26
N ARG A 189 -17.07 1.34 -11.61
CA ARG A 189 -18.38 1.64 -12.19
C ARG A 189 -18.37 2.70 -13.31
N ILE A 190 -17.22 3.35 -13.55
CA ILE A 190 -17.06 4.38 -14.57
C ILE A 190 -16.44 3.79 -15.84
N GLU A 191 -15.33 3.06 -15.71
CA GLU A 191 -14.52 2.57 -16.82
C GLU A 191 -14.77 1.10 -17.17
N GLY A 192 -15.46 0.36 -16.28
CA GLY A 192 -15.52 -1.09 -16.38
C GLY A 192 -14.15 -1.69 -16.07
N LEU A 193 -13.58 -2.45 -17.00
CA LEU A 193 -12.22 -3.00 -16.94
C LEU A 193 -11.31 -2.15 -17.83
N PRO A 194 -10.56 -1.18 -17.27
CA PRO A 194 -9.62 -0.40 -18.07
C PRO A 194 -8.45 -1.28 -18.54
N ILE A 195 -8.07 -1.18 -19.82
CA ILE A 195 -6.95 -1.88 -20.42
C ILE A 195 -5.82 -0.89 -20.64
N LEU A 196 -4.69 -1.12 -19.95
CA LEU A 196 -3.49 -0.31 -20.03
C LEU A 196 -2.49 -0.93 -21.00
N PHE A 197 -1.90 -0.15 -21.89
CA PHE A 197 -0.89 -0.61 -22.83
C PHE A 197 0.13 0.48 -23.15
N GLY A 198 1.32 0.07 -23.55
CA GLY A 198 2.32 1.01 -24.06
C GLY A 198 3.76 0.68 -23.67
N PRO A 199 4.72 1.39 -24.29
CA PRO A 199 6.14 1.18 -24.06
C PRO A 199 6.66 1.95 -22.84
N SER A 200 7.72 1.41 -22.24
CA SER A 200 8.62 2.08 -21.30
C SER A 200 10.03 2.03 -21.86
N PHE A 201 10.75 3.12 -21.74
CA PHE A 201 12.14 3.24 -22.12
C PHE A 201 12.99 3.56 -20.90
N GLU A 202 13.98 2.73 -20.60
CA GLU A 202 14.92 2.91 -19.50
C GLU A 202 16.31 3.09 -20.06
N LEU A 203 16.99 4.13 -19.61
CA LEU A 203 18.38 4.44 -19.94
C LEU A 203 19.18 4.64 -18.65
N HIS A 204 20.35 4.06 -18.55
CA HIS A 204 21.30 4.30 -17.47
C HIS A 204 22.46 5.15 -17.99
N PRO A 205 22.35 6.50 -17.95
CA PRO A 205 23.44 7.38 -18.40
C PRO A 205 24.73 7.13 -17.64
N THR A 206 24.62 6.82 -16.35
CA THR A 206 25.72 6.34 -15.50
C THR A 206 25.26 5.13 -14.68
N ARG A 207 26.21 4.46 -14.00
CA ARG A 207 25.86 3.32 -13.10
C ARG A 207 24.91 3.69 -11.94
N ARG A 208 24.76 4.98 -11.63
CA ARG A 208 23.97 5.49 -10.50
C ARG A 208 22.81 6.39 -10.91
N THR A 209 22.62 6.62 -12.21
CA THR A 209 21.56 7.48 -12.75
C THR A 209 20.64 6.65 -13.62
N LEU A 210 19.34 6.78 -13.45
CA LEU A 210 18.29 6.17 -14.25
C LEU A 210 17.45 7.27 -14.87
N ALA A 211 17.33 7.27 -16.20
CA ALA A 211 16.34 8.03 -16.93
C ALA A 211 15.28 7.07 -17.48
N ARG A 212 14.01 7.38 -17.26
CA ARG A 212 12.90 6.54 -17.70
C ARG A 212 11.80 7.38 -18.31
N VAL A 213 11.21 6.88 -19.39
CA VAL A 213 10.00 7.47 -20.00
C VAL A 213 8.98 6.34 -20.22
N ASP A 214 7.79 6.55 -19.69
CA ASP A 214 6.65 5.63 -19.83
C ASP A 214 5.56 6.30 -20.67
N PHE A 215 5.12 5.62 -21.72
CA PHE A 215 3.94 5.97 -22.50
C PHE A 215 2.87 4.95 -22.20
N ARG A 216 1.72 5.40 -21.77
CA ARG A 216 0.57 4.55 -21.45
C ARG A 216 -0.67 5.05 -22.16
N GLY A 217 -1.27 4.20 -22.98
CA GLY A 217 -2.64 4.32 -23.44
C GLY A 217 -3.55 3.54 -22.51
N LEU A 218 -4.76 4.00 -22.31
CA LEU A 218 -5.78 3.37 -21.49
C LEU A 218 -7.09 3.29 -22.29
N LEU A 219 -7.57 2.07 -22.52
CA LEU A 219 -8.85 1.79 -23.18
C LEU A 219 -9.90 1.46 -22.11
N ARG A 220 -11.01 2.18 -22.09
CA ARG A 220 -12.14 1.97 -21.20
C ARG A 220 -13.12 0.99 -21.82
N THR A 221 -13.54 -0.06 -21.08
CA THR A 221 -14.42 -1.11 -21.63
C THR A 221 -15.90 -0.89 -21.33
N ALA A 222 -16.25 0.00 -20.42
CA ALA A 222 -17.63 0.40 -20.16
C ALA A 222 -18.05 1.42 -21.22
N GLY A 223 -18.50 0.95 -22.37
CA GLY A 223 -18.94 1.82 -23.47
C GLY A 223 -20.19 2.61 -23.13
N GLY A 224 -20.22 3.86 -23.59
CA GLY A 224 -21.42 4.69 -23.72
C GLY A 224 -21.87 5.44 -22.47
N GLY A 225 -21.75 6.77 -22.50
CA GLY A 225 -22.44 7.66 -21.57
C GLY A 225 -21.58 8.38 -20.55
N THR A 226 -20.29 8.18 -20.54
CA THR A 226 -19.40 9.08 -19.81
C THR A 226 -19.32 10.42 -20.55
N ARG A 227 -19.30 11.54 -19.83
CA ARG A 227 -18.85 12.83 -20.39
C ARG A 227 -17.38 12.79 -20.77
N VAL A 228 -16.70 11.67 -20.51
CA VAL A 228 -15.34 11.43 -21.01
C VAL A 228 -15.40 11.54 -22.50
N SER A 229 -14.76 12.54 -23.06
CA SER A 229 -14.81 12.85 -24.50
C SER A 229 -14.20 11.77 -25.40
N SER A 230 -13.67 10.69 -24.80
CA SER A 230 -13.13 9.55 -25.52
C SER A 230 -13.07 8.31 -24.60
N ASP A 231 -13.31 7.13 -25.19
CA ASP A 231 -13.04 5.83 -24.55
C ASP A 231 -11.54 5.57 -24.33
N PHE A 232 -10.74 6.57 -24.60
CA PHE A 232 -9.28 6.49 -24.56
C PHE A 232 -8.70 7.52 -23.58
N GLY A 233 -7.93 7.04 -22.62
CA GLY A 233 -7.11 7.83 -21.72
C GLY A 233 -5.63 7.68 -22.06
N TYR A 234 -4.80 8.55 -21.51
CA TYR A 234 -3.36 8.44 -21.67
C TYR A 234 -2.60 8.95 -20.45
N SER A 235 -1.37 8.49 -20.32
CA SER A 235 -0.40 9.02 -19.38
C SER A 235 1.00 8.92 -19.97
N VAL A 236 1.71 10.02 -20.02
CA VAL A 236 3.14 10.07 -20.36
C VAL A 236 3.89 10.56 -19.13
N ARG A 237 4.84 9.76 -18.66
CA ARG A 237 5.67 10.07 -17.50
C ARG A 237 7.15 10.03 -17.89
N ALA A 238 7.89 11.04 -17.50
CA ALA A 238 9.34 11.07 -17.56
C ALA A 238 9.90 11.16 -16.14
N GLU A 239 10.97 10.42 -15.87
CA GLU A 239 11.62 10.37 -14.57
C GLU A 239 13.13 10.32 -14.70
N LEU A 240 13.84 11.11 -13.88
CA LEU A 240 15.28 11.10 -13.74
C LEU A 240 15.62 10.84 -12.26
N ARG A 241 16.32 9.74 -11.98
CA ARG A 241 16.83 9.39 -10.65
C ARG A 241 18.33 9.49 -10.60
N PHE A 242 18.81 10.03 -9.49
CA PHE A 242 20.23 10.12 -9.16
C PHE A 242 20.43 9.79 -7.66
N PRO A 243 21.67 9.55 -7.21
CA PRO A 243 21.94 9.29 -5.80
C PRO A 243 21.39 10.39 -4.91
N GLY A 244 20.50 10.01 -4.00
CA GLY A 244 19.90 10.93 -3.02
C GLY A 244 18.72 11.76 -3.52
N GLY A 245 18.20 11.53 -4.75
CA GLY A 245 17.04 12.28 -5.22
C GLY A 245 16.58 11.96 -6.63
N GLY A 246 15.68 12.79 -7.15
CA GLY A 246 15.20 12.68 -8.51
C GLY A 246 14.17 13.74 -8.87
N LEU A 247 13.79 13.74 -10.14
CA LEU A 247 12.77 14.59 -10.73
C LEU A 247 11.82 13.71 -11.54
N ALA A 248 10.54 14.03 -11.54
CA ALA A 248 9.56 13.40 -12.42
C ALA A 248 8.58 14.42 -12.98
N GLY A 249 8.12 14.20 -14.21
CA GLY A 249 7.04 14.94 -14.82
C GLY A 249 6.02 13.96 -15.40
N ARG A 250 4.75 14.35 -15.42
CA ARG A 250 3.65 13.55 -15.97
C ARG A 250 2.62 14.45 -16.64
N VAL A 251 2.09 14.01 -17.79
CA VAL A 251 0.88 14.53 -18.41
C VAL A 251 -0.11 13.41 -18.63
N TYR A 252 -1.41 13.67 -18.42
CA TYR A 252 -2.40 12.61 -18.39
C TYR A 252 -3.83 13.08 -18.68
N SER A 253 -4.64 12.09 -19.10
CA SER A 253 -6.10 12.13 -19.12
C SER A 253 -6.59 10.80 -18.55
N GLU A 254 -7.11 10.82 -17.32
CA GLU A 254 -7.44 9.61 -16.55
C GLU A 254 -8.70 9.77 -15.72
N VAL A 255 -9.30 8.65 -15.33
CA VAL A 255 -10.32 8.61 -14.29
C VAL A 255 -9.60 8.39 -12.96
N ALA A 256 -9.76 9.34 -12.04
CA ALA A 256 -9.09 9.35 -10.75
C ALA A 256 -10.10 9.27 -9.60
N PRO A 257 -9.76 8.65 -8.47
CA PRO A 257 -10.63 8.66 -7.32
C PRO A 257 -10.65 10.03 -6.63
N PHE A 258 -11.76 10.37 -5.98
CA PHE A 258 -11.87 11.57 -5.13
C PHE A 258 -10.91 11.47 -3.94
N GLU A 259 -10.88 10.31 -3.32
CA GLU A 259 -10.13 10.04 -2.10
C GLU A 259 -9.00 9.04 -2.41
N ASP A 260 -7.82 9.26 -1.83
CA ASP A 260 -6.69 8.32 -1.87
C ASP A 260 -6.91 7.11 -0.93
N GLN A 261 -8.15 6.87 -0.52
CA GLN A 261 -8.61 5.87 0.44
C GLN A 261 -9.91 5.25 -0.07
N PRO A 262 -10.43 4.29 0.71
CA PRO A 262 -10.01 3.53 1.87
C PRO A 262 -9.43 2.16 1.53
N LEU A 263 -9.77 1.57 0.40
CA LEU A 263 -9.26 0.27 -0.06
C LEU A 263 -8.20 0.48 -1.12
N SER A 264 -7.27 -0.48 -1.21
CA SER A 264 -6.38 -0.52 -2.36
C SER A 264 -7.19 -0.61 -3.67
N GLY A 265 -6.61 -0.13 -4.76
CA GLY A 265 -7.25 -0.20 -6.06
C GLY A 265 -7.68 -1.62 -6.42
N SER A 266 -6.82 -2.62 -6.16
CA SER A 266 -7.13 -4.03 -6.43
C SER A 266 -8.29 -4.56 -5.58
N GLU A 267 -8.34 -4.26 -4.28
CA GLU A 267 -9.46 -4.68 -3.41
C GLU A 267 -10.77 -4.03 -3.84
N ASN A 268 -10.75 -2.72 -4.15
CA ASN A 268 -11.92 -2.04 -4.68
C ASN A 268 -12.40 -2.65 -6.00
N GLY A 269 -11.45 -2.93 -6.91
CA GLY A 269 -11.77 -3.53 -8.21
C GLY A 269 -12.37 -4.92 -8.10
N TRP A 270 -11.82 -5.79 -7.25
CA TRP A 270 -12.42 -7.10 -7.00
C TRP A 270 -13.79 -6.99 -6.33
N SER A 271 -13.97 -6.09 -5.38
CA SER A 271 -15.27 -5.83 -4.73
C SER A 271 -16.30 -5.32 -5.76
N ALA A 272 -15.89 -4.42 -6.64
CA ALA A 272 -16.72 -3.90 -7.71
C ALA A 272 -17.09 -5.00 -8.72
N PHE A 273 -16.11 -5.75 -9.21
CA PHE A 273 -16.31 -6.81 -10.20
C PHE A 273 -17.16 -7.98 -9.69
N LEU A 274 -16.89 -8.46 -8.46
CA LEU A 274 -17.60 -9.61 -7.91
C LEU A 274 -18.95 -9.24 -7.32
N LEU A 275 -19.04 -8.14 -6.59
CA LEU A 275 -20.16 -7.83 -5.71
C LEU A 275 -20.90 -6.53 -6.06
N GLN A 276 -20.52 -5.85 -7.12
CA GLN A 276 -21.07 -4.53 -7.51
C GLN A 276 -20.88 -3.46 -6.40
N ARG A 277 -19.78 -3.60 -5.63
CA ARG A 277 -19.45 -2.71 -4.52
C ARG A 277 -18.20 -1.91 -4.85
N ASP A 278 -18.41 -0.73 -5.42
CA ASP A 278 -17.34 0.25 -5.66
C ASP A 278 -17.33 1.26 -4.50
N TYR A 279 -16.30 1.23 -3.69
CA TYR A 279 -16.13 2.06 -2.50
C TYR A 279 -15.45 3.41 -2.80
N ARG A 280 -15.19 3.73 -4.05
CA ARG A 280 -14.59 5.00 -4.46
C ARG A 280 -15.57 5.86 -5.23
N ASP A 281 -15.38 7.17 -5.21
CA ASP A 281 -15.98 8.11 -6.13
C ASP A 281 -14.92 8.56 -7.12
N TRP A 282 -15.38 8.92 -8.31
CA TRP A 282 -14.50 9.10 -9.45
C TRP A 282 -14.74 10.44 -10.14
N LEU A 283 -13.66 11.04 -10.61
CA LEU A 283 -13.68 12.22 -11.47
C LEU A 283 -12.78 12.00 -12.69
N GLU A 284 -13.04 12.72 -13.74
CA GLU A 284 -12.09 12.85 -14.84
C GLU A 284 -11.04 13.89 -14.46
N ARG A 285 -9.78 13.54 -14.62
CA ARG A 285 -8.64 14.43 -14.38
C ARG A 285 -7.80 14.52 -15.65
N ARG A 286 -7.61 15.75 -16.13
CA ARG A 286 -6.77 16.04 -17.31
C ARG A 286 -5.78 17.11 -16.93
N GLY A 287 -4.52 16.87 -17.16
CA GLY A 287 -3.51 17.87 -16.80
C GLY A 287 -2.11 17.33 -16.83
N GLY A 288 -1.29 17.96 -16.02
CA GLY A 288 0.10 17.57 -15.87
C GLY A 288 0.72 18.18 -14.64
N GLY A 289 1.86 17.62 -14.29
CA GLY A 289 2.60 18.09 -13.14
C GLY A 289 4.02 17.57 -13.11
N GLY A 290 4.77 18.08 -12.16
CA GLY A 290 6.12 17.66 -11.88
C GLY A 290 6.35 17.53 -10.39
N ALA A 291 7.32 16.69 -10.02
CA ALA A 291 7.78 16.54 -8.66
C ALA A 291 9.30 16.42 -8.62
N GLY A 292 9.89 17.02 -7.58
CA GLY A 292 11.27 16.84 -7.24
C GLY A 292 11.39 16.31 -5.82
N TRP A 293 12.29 15.37 -5.60
CA TRP A 293 12.50 14.83 -4.26
C TRP A 293 13.97 14.71 -3.91
N VAL A 294 14.23 14.81 -2.62
CA VAL A 294 15.53 14.51 -2.01
C VAL A 294 15.36 13.44 -0.96
N GLN A 295 16.33 12.55 -0.87
CA GLN A 295 16.37 11.44 0.05
C GLN A 295 17.71 11.47 0.83
N PRO A 296 17.81 12.32 1.88
CA PRO A 296 19.05 12.51 2.64
C PRO A 296 19.54 11.22 3.30
N THR A 297 18.60 10.37 3.70
CA THR A 297 18.87 9.04 4.23
C THR A 297 17.97 8.00 3.57
N ARG A 298 18.27 6.72 3.74
CA ARG A 298 17.43 5.64 3.20
C ARG A 298 16.02 5.56 3.78
N THR A 299 15.79 6.26 4.90
CA THR A 299 14.53 6.26 5.63
C THR A 299 13.73 7.55 5.51
N LEU A 300 14.35 8.63 5.04
CA LEU A 300 13.75 9.96 5.02
C LEU A 300 13.72 10.50 3.60
N ARG A 301 12.56 10.91 3.13
CA ARG A 301 12.34 11.56 1.83
C ARG A 301 11.50 12.81 1.99
N PHE A 302 11.88 13.85 1.31
CA PHE A 302 11.12 15.07 1.10
C PHE A 302 10.77 15.20 -0.38
N GLU A 303 9.55 15.61 -0.67
CA GLU A 303 9.10 15.83 -2.04
C GLU A 303 8.33 17.15 -2.14
N LEU A 304 8.61 17.89 -3.19
CA LEU A 304 7.84 19.03 -3.65
C LEU A 304 7.18 18.65 -4.97
N SER A 305 5.88 18.89 -5.09
CA SER A 305 5.12 18.64 -6.32
C SER A 305 4.31 19.86 -6.75
N LEU A 306 4.18 20.06 -8.05
CA LEU A 306 3.37 21.07 -8.68
C LEU A 306 2.49 20.38 -9.71
N ARG A 307 1.18 20.69 -9.70
CA ARG A 307 0.20 20.06 -10.59
C ARG A 307 -0.83 21.08 -11.05
N ARG A 308 -1.19 21.01 -12.32
CA ARG A 308 -2.32 21.75 -12.90
C ARG A 308 -3.25 20.77 -13.59
N ASP A 309 -4.48 20.66 -13.07
CA ASP A 309 -5.49 19.71 -13.50
C ASP A 309 -6.82 20.38 -13.78
N GLY A 310 -7.48 20.01 -14.88
CA GLY A 310 -8.92 20.13 -15.03
C GLY A 310 -9.58 18.90 -14.37
N GLU A 311 -10.48 19.11 -13.44
CA GLU A 311 -11.25 18.09 -12.73
C GLU A 311 -12.72 18.19 -13.11
N TYR A 312 -13.36 17.07 -13.51
CA TYR A 312 -14.71 17.08 -14.07
C TYR A 312 -15.53 15.90 -13.54
N SER A 313 -16.81 16.18 -13.31
CA SER A 313 -17.81 15.19 -12.84
C SER A 313 -18.01 14.08 -13.84
N LEU A 314 -18.14 12.85 -13.34
CA LEU A 314 -18.43 11.64 -14.10
C LEU A 314 -19.74 10.99 -13.62
N ARG A 315 -20.39 10.23 -14.52
CA ARG A 315 -21.55 9.40 -14.21
C ARG A 315 -21.19 7.93 -14.27
N ALA A 316 -21.85 7.12 -13.44
CA ALA A 316 -21.73 5.67 -13.52
C ALA A 316 -22.26 5.16 -14.89
N THR A 317 -21.59 4.14 -15.44
CA THR A 317 -21.91 3.53 -16.74
C THR A 317 -22.59 2.17 -16.59
N ASP A 318 -22.82 1.71 -15.37
CA ASP A 318 -23.46 0.43 -15.04
C ASP A 318 -22.79 -0.80 -15.70
N PRO A 319 -21.46 -0.97 -15.61
CA PRO A 319 -20.78 -2.12 -16.19
C PRO A 319 -21.18 -3.43 -15.50
N TRP A 320 -21.02 -4.55 -16.21
CA TRP A 320 -21.40 -5.88 -15.73
C TRP A 320 -20.60 -6.31 -14.48
N SER A 321 -21.27 -6.98 -13.53
CA SER A 321 -20.63 -7.61 -12.37
C SER A 321 -21.01 -9.09 -12.27
N LEU A 322 -20.18 -9.90 -11.60
CA LEU A 322 -20.27 -11.35 -11.64
C LEU A 322 -21.44 -11.91 -10.81
N LEU A 323 -21.59 -11.47 -9.56
CA LEU A 323 -22.51 -12.07 -8.59
C LEU A 323 -23.77 -11.23 -8.33
N ARG A 324 -23.76 -9.93 -8.61
CA ARG A 324 -24.88 -9.01 -8.37
C ARG A 324 -25.06 -8.08 -9.56
N ASN A 325 -25.60 -8.58 -10.63
CA ASN A 325 -25.76 -7.82 -11.88
C ASN A 325 -27.20 -7.38 -12.13
N SER A 326 -28.09 -7.50 -11.15
CA SER A 326 -29.51 -7.10 -11.26
C SER A 326 -29.78 -5.69 -10.78
N ASP A 327 -28.94 -5.17 -9.90
CA ASP A 327 -29.12 -3.86 -9.27
C ASP A 327 -28.39 -2.78 -10.07
N ARG A 328 -28.89 -1.55 -10.01
CA ARG A 328 -28.15 -0.39 -10.55
C ARG A 328 -26.94 -0.12 -9.66
N TRP A 329 -25.88 0.32 -10.29
CA TRP A 329 -24.71 0.78 -9.55
C TRP A 329 -25.02 2.02 -8.70
N ARG A 330 -24.29 2.16 -7.61
CA ARG A 330 -24.29 3.42 -6.85
C ARG A 330 -23.91 4.57 -7.78
N GLN A 331 -24.69 5.64 -7.76
CA GLN A 331 -24.40 6.81 -8.56
C GLN A 331 -23.06 7.43 -8.12
N ASN A 332 -22.40 8.07 -9.06
CA ASN A 332 -21.18 8.80 -8.78
C ASN A 332 -21.55 10.25 -8.42
N PRO A 333 -21.13 10.77 -7.25
CA PRO A 333 -21.43 12.15 -6.90
C PRO A 333 -20.74 13.13 -7.84
N LEU A 334 -21.30 14.32 -7.94
CA LEU A 334 -20.71 15.40 -8.70
C LEU A 334 -19.48 15.94 -7.96
N SER A 335 -18.48 16.41 -8.71
CA SER A 335 -17.36 17.21 -8.23
C SER A 335 -17.62 18.70 -8.41
N ASP A 336 -16.87 19.53 -7.74
CA ASP A 336 -16.78 20.94 -8.10
C ASP A 336 -15.83 21.05 -9.29
N ASP A 337 -16.41 21.10 -10.50
CA ASP A 337 -15.66 21.09 -11.74
C ASP A 337 -14.84 22.38 -11.89
N GLY A 338 -13.62 22.30 -12.44
CA GLY A 338 -12.73 23.45 -12.62
C GLY A 338 -11.27 23.07 -12.84
N HIS A 339 -10.42 24.09 -13.00
CA HIS A 339 -8.99 23.92 -13.13
C HIS A 339 -8.29 24.27 -11.82
N TYR A 340 -7.58 23.32 -11.26
CA TYR A 340 -6.87 23.45 -9.99
C TYR A 340 -5.37 23.48 -10.21
N PHE A 341 -4.70 24.48 -9.63
CA PHE A 341 -3.25 24.45 -9.47
C PHE A 341 -2.91 24.06 -8.03
N THR A 342 -2.23 22.93 -7.86
CA THR A 342 -1.92 22.36 -6.56
C THR A 342 -0.42 22.30 -6.34
N THR A 343 0.06 22.88 -5.25
CA THR A 343 1.41 22.73 -4.71
C THR A 343 1.35 21.72 -3.56
N GLY A 344 2.18 20.70 -3.60
CA GLY A 344 2.24 19.67 -2.57
C GLY A 344 3.63 19.57 -1.94
N LEU A 345 3.68 19.46 -0.61
CA LEU A 345 4.88 19.10 0.16
C LEU A 345 4.62 17.77 0.85
N GLN A 346 5.51 16.81 0.67
CA GLN A 346 5.40 15.49 1.31
C GLN A 346 6.68 15.14 2.07
N LEU A 347 6.48 14.58 3.25
CA LEU A 347 7.51 14.00 4.11
C LEU A 347 7.19 12.53 4.32
N ASP A 348 8.11 11.66 3.96
CA ASP A 348 8.05 10.23 4.25
C ASP A 348 9.21 9.83 5.17
N LEU A 349 8.88 9.25 6.33
CA LEU A 349 9.84 8.59 7.22
C LEU A 349 9.46 7.11 7.34
N ASP A 350 10.30 6.22 6.85
CA ASP A 350 10.06 4.78 6.85
C ASP A 350 11.23 4.03 7.47
N THR A 351 11.07 3.61 8.72
CA THR A 351 12.04 2.82 9.48
C THR A 351 11.59 1.38 9.66
N ARG A 352 10.60 0.91 8.90
CA ARG A 352 10.12 -0.47 8.96
C ARG A 352 11.23 -1.43 8.56
N ASN A 353 11.30 -2.56 9.25
CA ASN A 353 12.25 -3.62 8.92
C ASN A 353 11.91 -4.34 7.59
N ASP A 354 10.64 -4.40 7.24
CA ASP A 354 10.12 -4.94 5.98
C ASP A 354 8.94 -4.05 5.53
N ARG A 355 8.81 -3.80 4.25
CA ARG A 355 7.74 -2.93 3.73
C ARG A 355 6.45 -3.67 3.48
N ASP A 356 6.57 -4.92 3.02
CA ASP A 356 5.41 -5.74 2.68
C ASP A 356 4.82 -6.42 3.92
N LEU A 357 5.70 -6.87 4.84
CA LEU A 357 5.32 -7.59 6.07
C LEU A 357 6.02 -6.99 7.31
N PRO A 358 5.75 -5.74 7.65
CA PRO A 358 6.44 -5.07 8.74
C PRO A 358 6.14 -5.73 10.08
N THR A 359 7.19 -5.93 10.86
CA THR A 359 7.08 -6.43 12.23
C THR A 359 7.59 -5.44 13.27
N THR A 360 8.47 -4.51 12.85
CA THR A 360 9.01 -3.46 13.71
C THR A 360 9.24 -2.19 12.90
N GLY A 361 9.23 -1.05 13.57
CA GLY A 361 9.56 0.24 12.98
C GLY A 361 8.39 1.20 12.90
N TRP A 362 8.62 2.32 12.24
CA TRP A 362 7.68 3.41 12.04
C TRP A 362 7.51 3.70 10.55
N LEU A 363 6.31 4.07 10.16
CA LEU A 363 6.02 4.78 8.93
C LEU A 363 5.29 6.07 9.29
N LEU A 364 5.84 7.20 8.86
CA LEU A 364 5.17 8.49 8.88
C LEU A 364 5.09 9.00 7.45
N ARG A 365 3.91 9.33 7.00
CA ARG A 365 3.66 10.11 5.80
C ARG A 365 2.87 11.35 6.16
N ALA A 366 3.43 12.51 5.92
CA ALA A 366 2.76 13.79 6.08
C ALA A 366 2.74 14.50 4.74
N ARG A 367 1.58 14.98 4.31
CA ARG A 367 1.39 15.70 3.06
C ARG A 367 0.57 16.97 3.30
N TYR A 368 1.15 18.08 2.92
CA TYR A 368 0.48 19.37 2.82
C TYR A 368 0.19 19.70 1.37
N GLU A 369 -1.00 20.22 1.10
CA GLU A 369 -1.43 20.67 -0.22
C GLU A 369 -2.01 22.07 -0.10
N HIS A 370 -1.51 22.97 -0.94
CA HIS A 370 -2.11 24.26 -1.23
C HIS A 370 -2.67 24.22 -2.64
N SER A 371 -3.96 24.51 -2.81
CA SER A 371 -4.63 24.42 -4.11
C SER A 371 -5.40 25.70 -4.40
N THR A 372 -5.24 26.21 -5.63
CA THR A 372 -5.92 27.43 -6.11
C THR A 372 -6.70 27.13 -7.38
N SER A 373 -7.76 27.89 -7.64
CA SER A 373 -8.55 27.85 -8.86
C SER A 373 -9.22 29.19 -9.11
N ASP A 374 -9.39 29.55 -10.39
CA ASP A 374 -10.04 30.79 -10.81
C ASP A 374 -11.41 30.53 -11.47
N ASP A 375 -11.74 29.27 -11.79
CA ASP A 375 -12.89 28.91 -12.62
C ASP A 375 -13.72 27.72 -12.05
N VAL A 376 -13.76 27.58 -10.73
CA VAL A 376 -14.57 26.53 -10.08
C VAL A 376 -16.05 26.72 -10.39
N ALA A 377 -16.70 25.65 -10.88
CA ALA A 377 -18.14 25.52 -10.98
C ALA A 377 -18.66 24.71 -9.77
N PRO A 378 -19.00 25.36 -8.67
CA PRO A 378 -19.29 24.65 -7.43
C PRO A 378 -20.66 23.99 -7.48
N VAL A 379 -20.74 22.77 -6.95
CA VAL A 379 -22.02 22.13 -6.63
C VAL A 379 -22.65 22.87 -5.46
N THR A 380 -23.95 23.17 -5.58
CA THR A 380 -24.70 23.86 -4.51
C THR A 380 -24.82 22.92 -3.30
N LEU A 381 -24.27 23.36 -2.17
CA LEU A 381 -24.36 22.67 -0.87
C LEU A 381 -25.10 23.57 0.13
N PRO A 382 -25.73 23.01 1.18
CA PRO A 382 -26.24 23.81 2.28
C PRO A 382 -25.14 24.68 2.90
N GLU A 383 -25.45 25.92 3.25
CA GLU A 383 -24.48 26.86 3.84
C GLU A 383 -23.81 26.35 5.13
N THR A 384 -24.53 25.50 5.87
CA THR A 384 -23.99 24.84 7.07
C THR A 384 -22.84 23.88 6.77
N ILE A 385 -22.72 23.43 5.50
CA ILE A 385 -21.61 22.58 5.02
C ILE A 385 -20.54 23.41 4.36
N ARG A 386 -20.95 24.32 3.47
CA ARG A 386 -20.04 25.19 2.75
C ARG A 386 -20.78 26.47 2.33
N PRO A 387 -20.29 27.66 2.70
CA PRO A 387 -20.80 28.90 2.13
C PRO A 387 -20.68 28.88 0.61
N PRO A 388 -21.52 29.64 -0.11
CA PRO A 388 -21.40 29.75 -1.57
C PRO A 388 -19.99 30.17 -1.97
N ILE A 389 -19.42 29.50 -2.96
CA ILE A 389 -18.16 29.93 -3.59
C ILE A 389 -18.52 31.07 -4.55
N GLY A 390 -17.89 32.23 -4.37
CA GLY A 390 -18.11 33.39 -5.25
C GLY A 390 -17.67 33.09 -6.69
N THR A 391 -18.53 33.40 -7.65
CA THR A 391 -18.16 33.34 -9.06
C THR A 391 -17.26 34.53 -9.41
N GLY A 392 -16.04 34.28 -9.89
CA GLY A 392 -15.11 35.31 -10.36
C GLY A 392 -14.10 35.82 -9.32
N GLY A 393 -14.00 35.21 -8.14
CA GLY A 393 -12.91 35.41 -7.16
C GLY A 393 -11.97 34.25 -7.12
N GLY A 394 -10.71 34.49 -6.77
CA GLY A 394 -9.74 33.38 -6.52
C GLY A 394 -10.24 32.47 -5.41
N TYR A 395 -10.20 31.17 -5.67
CA TYR A 395 -10.55 30.12 -4.71
C TYR A 395 -9.28 29.41 -4.26
N ALA A 396 -9.03 29.34 -2.97
CA ALA A 396 -7.81 28.74 -2.44
C ALA A 396 -8.06 28.02 -1.13
N PHE A 397 -7.52 26.81 -0.99
CA PHE A 397 -7.64 26.01 0.23
C PHE A 397 -6.35 25.26 0.56
N ASP A 398 -6.20 24.95 1.84
CA ASP A 398 -5.09 24.17 2.39
C ASP A 398 -5.60 22.88 2.99
N ARG A 399 -4.92 21.76 2.70
CA ARG A 399 -5.20 20.42 3.22
C ARG A 399 -3.96 19.80 3.82
N LEU A 400 -4.13 19.10 4.93
CA LEU A 400 -3.10 18.29 5.56
C LEU A 400 -3.58 16.84 5.68
N THR A 401 -2.71 15.91 5.26
CA THR A 401 -2.91 14.47 5.47
C THR A 401 -1.74 13.92 6.28
N LEU A 402 -2.04 13.16 7.31
CA LEU A 402 -1.07 12.48 8.16
C LEU A 402 -1.43 11.00 8.27
N ASP A 403 -0.48 10.11 8.03
CA ASP A 403 -0.57 8.65 8.27
C ASP A 403 0.66 8.21 9.07
N LEU A 404 0.47 7.97 10.35
CA LEU A 404 1.51 7.51 11.26
C LEU A 404 1.22 6.06 11.66
N ARG A 405 2.19 5.18 11.44
CA ARG A 405 2.07 3.75 11.77
C ARG A 405 3.23 3.31 12.65
N ARG A 406 2.93 2.50 13.64
CA ARG A 406 3.90 1.83 14.49
C ARG A 406 3.70 0.32 14.41
N TYR A 407 4.80 -0.39 14.20
CA TYR A 407 4.85 -1.84 14.24
C TYR A 407 5.75 -2.26 15.40
N SER A 408 5.23 -3.13 16.26
CA SER A 408 5.92 -3.58 17.47
C SER A 408 5.81 -5.08 17.58
N ARG A 409 6.92 -5.77 17.59
CA ARG A 409 7.01 -7.19 17.88
C ARG A 409 7.27 -7.35 19.38
N LEU A 410 6.31 -7.90 20.08
CA LEU A 410 6.41 -8.13 21.53
C LEU A 410 7.07 -9.47 21.83
N THR A 411 6.67 -10.53 21.08
CA THR A 411 7.29 -11.86 21.14
C THR A 411 7.41 -12.42 19.71
N PRO A 412 8.05 -13.57 19.49
CA PRO A 412 8.12 -14.18 18.16
C PRO A 412 6.77 -14.42 17.49
N GLY A 413 5.73 -14.70 18.29
CA GLY A 413 4.38 -14.96 17.80
C GLY A 413 3.40 -13.79 17.97
N LEU A 414 3.75 -12.75 18.74
CA LEU A 414 2.84 -11.65 19.08
C LEU A 414 3.33 -10.30 18.56
N ARG A 415 2.48 -9.63 17.82
CA ARG A 415 2.75 -8.29 17.25
C ARG A 415 1.61 -7.33 17.59
N VAL A 416 1.94 -6.08 17.78
CA VAL A 416 0.99 -4.98 17.94
C VAL A 416 1.30 -3.93 16.88
N ASN A 417 0.32 -3.63 16.05
CA ASN A 417 0.38 -2.58 15.06
C ASN A 417 -0.59 -1.47 15.47
N ALA A 418 -0.16 -0.23 15.33
CA ALA A 418 -0.99 0.94 15.59
C ALA A 418 -0.88 1.91 14.42
N ARG A 419 -1.99 2.56 14.10
CA ARG A 419 -2.07 3.60 13.06
C ARG A 419 -2.86 4.78 13.58
N LEU A 420 -2.35 5.98 13.36
CA LEU A 420 -3.07 7.23 13.53
C LEU A 420 -3.12 7.92 12.17
N ARG A 421 -4.33 8.25 11.72
CA ARG A 421 -4.54 8.99 10.50
C ARG A 421 -5.34 10.25 10.79
N ALA A 422 -4.91 11.36 10.24
CA ALA A 422 -5.65 12.62 10.21
C ALA A 422 -5.67 13.15 8.77
N ASP A 423 -6.78 13.69 8.33
CA ASP A 423 -6.95 14.21 6.98
C ASP A 423 -7.97 15.35 6.99
N GLY A 424 -7.68 16.39 6.24
CA GLY A 424 -8.67 17.40 5.92
C GLY A 424 -8.15 18.83 5.84
N TRP A 425 -9.09 19.72 5.79
CA TRP A 425 -8.93 21.17 5.66
C TRP A 425 -8.22 21.81 6.86
N ILE A 426 -7.27 22.68 6.60
CA ILE A 426 -6.54 23.43 7.65
C ILE A 426 -6.59 24.94 7.48
N GLY A 427 -6.95 25.45 6.29
CA GLY A 427 -7.01 26.89 6.03
C GLY A 427 -7.60 27.25 4.67
N GLY A 428 -7.80 28.55 4.43
CA GLY A 428 -8.37 29.08 3.19
C GLY A 428 -9.88 28.84 3.04
N ASP A 429 -10.35 28.81 1.81
CA ASP A 429 -11.73 28.48 1.48
C ASP A 429 -12.06 27.03 1.84
N ARG A 430 -13.35 26.72 1.97
CA ARG A 430 -13.78 25.35 2.25
C ARG A 430 -13.46 24.43 1.06
N MET A 431 -12.90 23.26 1.35
CA MET A 431 -12.51 22.31 0.32
C MET A 431 -13.65 22.00 -0.67
N PRO A 432 -13.32 21.75 -1.95
CA PRO A 432 -14.25 21.25 -2.92
C PRO A 432 -14.71 19.81 -2.53
N ILE A 433 -15.86 19.37 -3.07
CA ILE A 433 -16.46 18.08 -2.72
C ILE A 433 -15.46 16.93 -2.87
N GLN A 434 -14.71 16.90 -3.95
CA GLN A 434 -13.75 15.84 -4.25
C GLN A 434 -12.51 15.82 -3.34
N ARG A 435 -12.40 16.73 -2.37
CA ARG A 435 -11.33 16.75 -1.35
C ARG A 435 -11.86 16.54 0.06
N ARG A 436 -13.18 16.48 0.23
CA ARG A 436 -13.81 16.26 1.52
C ARG A 436 -13.69 14.81 1.96
N VAL A 437 -13.85 14.59 3.25
CA VAL A 437 -13.64 13.29 3.88
C VAL A 437 -14.92 12.74 4.51
N SER A 438 -14.94 11.43 4.72
CA SER A 438 -15.99 10.72 5.45
C SER A 438 -15.38 9.67 6.36
N LEU A 439 -16.19 9.06 7.23
CA LEU A 439 -15.74 8.01 8.12
C LEU A 439 -16.70 6.82 8.07
N GLY A 440 -16.17 5.61 8.20
CA GLY A 440 -16.90 4.33 8.13
C GLY A 440 -16.55 3.56 6.87
N GLY A 441 -16.57 2.24 6.98
CA GLY A 441 -16.25 1.33 5.89
C GLY A 441 -15.02 0.45 6.16
N PRO A 442 -14.67 -0.41 5.22
CA PRO A 442 -13.79 -1.56 5.44
C PRO A 442 -12.34 -1.24 5.84
N ASP A 443 -11.87 -0.03 5.58
CA ASP A 443 -10.49 0.36 5.94
C ASP A 443 -10.41 1.14 7.27
N LEU A 444 -11.32 2.08 7.48
CA LEU A 444 -11.21 3.04 8.60
C LEU A 444 -11.95 2.57 9.85
N LEU A 445 -13.24 2.20 9.72
CA LEU A 445 -14.08 1.68 10.80
C LEU A 445 -14.90 0.51 10.25
N PRO A 446 -14.39 -0.70 10.21
CA PRO A 446 -15.02 -1.85 9.57
C PRO A 446 -16.34 -2.30 10.24
N GLY A 447 -16.56 -1.99 11.50
CA GLY A 447 -17.85 -2.24 12.19
C GLY A 447 -18.99 -1.35 11.72
N TYR A 448 -18.72 -0.32 10.89
CA TYR A 448 -19.72 0.58 10.34
C TYR A 448 -19.85 0.42 8.83
N GLY A 449 -21.02 0.83 8.29
CA GLY A 449 -21.24 0.89 6.85
C GLY A 449 -20.28 1.85 6.15
N PHE A 450 -20.13 1.66 4.86
CA PHE A 450 -19.39 2.58 4.01
C PHE A 450 -19.97 3.99 4.14
N ARG A 451 -19.11 4.98 4.40
CA ARG A 451 -19.50 6.38 4.57
C ARG A 451 -20.62 6.61 5.58
N ARG A 452 -20.66 5.86 6.68
CA ARG A 452 -21.68 6.00 7.70
C ARG A 452 -21.73 7.41 8.30
N PHE A 453 -20.60 8.12 8.27
CA PHE A 453 -20.44 9.46 8.83
C PHE A 453 -19.91 10.41 7.76
N THR A 454 -20.82 11.04 7.02
CA THR A 454 -20.55 11.93 5.89
C THR A 454 -20.62 13.41 6.24
N CYS A 455 -21.07 13.78 7.44
CA CYS A 455 -21.46 15.16 7.82
C CYS A 455 -22.62 15.73 7.00
N ALA A 456 -23.34 14.90 6.26
CA ALA A 456 -24.53 15.33 5.54
C ALA A 456 -25.67 15.71 6.51
N PRO A 457 -26.51 16.69 6.18
CA PRO A 457 -27.72 16.99 6.93
C PRO A 457 -28.68 15.81 6.96
N ARG A 458 -29.58 15.78 7.95
CA ARG A 458 -30.62 14.76 8.00
C ARG A 458 -31.47 14.77 6.73
N GLY A 459 -31.61 13.60 6.08
CA GLY A 459 -32.26 13.46 4.77
C GLY A 459 -31.29 13.23 3.61
N PHE A 460 -30.00 13.54 3.78
CA PHE A 460 -28.92 13.14 2.92
C PHE A 460 -28.28 11.87 3.48
N SER A 461 -28.80 10.72 3.20
CA SER A 461 -28.30 9.44 3.76
C SER A 461 -28.14 8.34 2.72
N ASP A 462 -28.19 8.66 1.45
CA ASP A 462 -27.97 7.72 0.36
C ASP A 462 -26.45 7.38 0.29
N PRO A 463 -26.08 6.11 0.14
CA PRO A 463 -24.70 5.72 -0.13
C PRO A 463 -24.04 6.36 -1.37
N SER A 464 -24.86 6.95 -2.26
CA SER A 464 -24.40 7.77 -3.37
C SER A 464 -23.99 9.20 -2.99
N ASP A 465 -24.33 9.63 -1.77
CA ASP A 465 -23.97 10.96 -1.29
C ASP A 465 -22.43 11.09 -1.13
N PRO A 466 -21.88 12.27 -1.48
CA PRO A 466 -20.45 12.50 -1.33
C PRO A 466 -20.03 12.55 0.14
N ALA A 467 -18.74 12.39 0.38
CA ALA A 467 -18.12 12.78 1.62
C ALA A 467 -18.21 14.30 1.79
N LEU A 468 -18.72 14.79 2.93
CA LEU A 468 -18.95 16.22 3.16
C LEU A 468 -18.27 16.76 4.41
N CYS A 469 -17.57 15.92 5.20
CA CYS A 469 -16.82 16.41 6.34
C CYS A 469 -15.54 17.17 5.89
N ASP A 470 -15.16 18.18 6.65
CA ASP A 470 -13.92 18.92 6.41
C ASP A 470 -12.71 18.17 6.93
N ARG A 471 -12.86 17.43 8.02
CA ARG A 471 -11.76 16.77 8.72
C ARG A 471 -12.15 15.39 9.22
N SER A 472 -11.16 14.52 9.29
CA SER A 472 -11.29 13.21 9.96
C SER A 472 -10.04 12.86 10.73
N ILE A 473 -10.21 12.10 11.81
CA ILE A 473 -9.14 11.48 12.56
C ILE A 473 -9.55 10.05 12.91
N THR A 474 -8.61 9.11 12.75
CA THR A 474 -8.81 7.69 13.11
C THR A 474 -7.59 7.16 13.82
N ALA A 475 -7.84 6.39 14.87
CA ALA A 475 -6.84 5.59 15.57
C ALA A 475 -7.22 4.12 15.44
N GLN A 476 -6.28 3.30 15.02
CA GLN A 476 -6.49 1.87 14.76
C GLN A 476 -5.41 1.07 15.46
N VAL A 477 -5.77 -0.02 16.10
CA VAL A 477 -4.84 -0.93 16.77
C VAL A 477 -5.18 -2.37 16.39
N GLU A 478 -4.17 -3.14 16.08
CA GLU A 478 -4.27 -4.58 15.83
C GLU A 478 -3.30 -5.34 16.73
N VAL A 479 -3.81 -6.37 17.37
CA VAL A 479 -3.02 -7.38 18.07
C VAL A 479 -3.05 -8.64 17.22
N ARG A 480 -1.89 -9.10 16.76
CA ARG A 480 -1.73 -10.24 15.86
C ARG A 480 -0.96 -11.35 16.55
N THR A 481 -1.54 -12.52 16.62
CA THR A 481 -0.87 -13.72 17.12
C THR A 481 -0.83 -14.80 16.05
N ARG A 482 0.34 -15.45 15.91
CA ARG A 482 0.53 -16.50 14.92
C ARG A 482 -0.11 -17.79 15.38
N LEU A 483 -0.95 -18.38 14.54
CA LEU A 483 -1.53 -19.69 14.70
C LEU A 483 -0.89 -20.67 13.70
N ARG A 484 -0.58 -21.87 14.17
CA ARG A 484 -0.21 -23.01 13.31
C ARG A 484 -1.47 -23.84 13.11
N LEU A 485 -2.01 -23.83 11.90
CA LEU A 485 -3.30 -24.45 11.60
C LEU A 485 -3.16 -25.81 10.92
N ASN A 486 -2.12 -26.04 10.12
CA ASN A 486 -1.88 -27.26 9.34
C ASN A 486 -3.14 -27.78 8.60
N LEU A 487 -3.97 -26.83 8.10
CA LEU A 487 -5.17 -27.15 7.34
C LEU A 487 -4.80 -27.31 5.87
N GLY A 488 -4.66 -28.55 5.43
CA GLY A 488 -4.34 -28.82 4.03
C GLY A 488 -4.10 -30.28 3.73
N TYR A 489 -3.95 -30.55 2.46
CA TYR A 489 -3.66 -31.87 1.92
C TYR A 489 -2.23 -31.92 1.41
N ARG A 490 -1.46 -32.91 1.89
CA ARG A 490 -0.13 -33.18 1.35
C ARG A 490 -0.30 -34.14 0.17
N MET A 491 -0.07 -33.69 -1.04
CA MET A 491 -0.03 -34.58 -2.19
C MET A 491 1.07 -35.60 -1.98
N ARG A 492 0.70 -36.90 -2.08
CA ARG A 492 1.65 -38.01 -1.97
C ARG A 492 2.59 -37.94 -3.18
N GLU A 493 3.85 -38.22 -2.94
CA GLU A 493 4.88 -38.33 -3.95
C GLU A 493 4.42 -39.34 -5.02
N GLY A 494 4.24 -38.89 -6.25
CA GLY A 494 4.07 -39.78 -7.41
C GLY A 494 5.43 -40.31 -7.83
N ASP A 495 5.47 -41.41 -8.60
CA ASP A 495 6.66 -42.15 -9.07
C ASP A 495 7.73 -41.31 -9.81
N SER A 496 7.63 -40.01 -9.84
CA SER A 496 8.54 -39.05 -10.51
C SER A 496 9.57 -38.37 -9.60
N GLY A 497 9.67 -38.76 -8.32
CA GLY A 497 10.71 -38.25 -7.40
C GLY A 497 10.62 -36.77 -7.05
N ALA A 498 9.50 -36.08 -7.38
CA ALA A 498 9.31 -34.68 -7.01
C ALA A 498 8.75 -34.61 -5.57
N PRO A 499 9.30 -33.71 -4.70
CA PRO A 499 8.86 -33.60 -3.32
C PRO A 499 7.37 -33.27 -3.24
N GLY A 500 6.62 -33.99 -2.43
CA GLY A 500 5.17 -33.84 -2.25
C GLY A 500 4.78 -32.42 -1.91
N ARG A 501 3.93 -31.79 -2.72
CA ARG A 501 3.51 -30.40 -2.57
C ARG A 501 2.39 -30.30 -1.54
N PHE A 502 2.60 -29.52 -0.46
CA PHE A 502 1.53 -29.17 0.47
C PHE A 502 0.63 -28.10 -0.17
N ILE A 503 -0.67 -28.42 -0.25
CA ILE A 503 -1.69 -27.45 -0.67
C ILE A 503 -2.58 -27.21 0.54
N GLY A 504 -2.45 -26.03 1.16
CA GLY A 504 -3.22 -25.70 2.34
C GLY A 504 -2.69 -24.49 3.10
N LEU A 505 -3.27 -24.26 4.26
CA LEU A 505 -2.96 -23.19 5.18
C LEU A 505 -2.12 -23.76 6.34
N GLU A 506 -0.82 -23.52 6.32
CA GLU A 506 0.08 -23.95 7.39
C GLU A 506 0.08 -22.99 8.57
N GLU A 507 0.07 -21.70 8.29
CA GLU A 507 0.11 -20.64 9.29
C GLU A 507 -0.87 -19.52 8.94
N ALA A 508 -1.54 -18.99 9.95
CA ALA A 508 -2.34 -17.77 9.86
C ALA A 508 -2.08 -16.88 11.08
N ASP A 509 -2.30 -15.59 10.92
CA ASP A 509 -2.36 -14.66 12.04
C ASP A 509 -3.82 -14.53 12.52
N LEU A 510 -4.07 -14.83 13.79
CA LEU A 510 -5.30 -14.39 14.45
C LEU A 510 -5.13 -12.92 14.80
N VAL A 511 -6.08 -12.11 14.38
CA VAL A 511 -6.05 -10.65 14.49
C VAL A 511 -7.20 -10.18 15.34
N PHE A 512 -6.91 -9.47 16.41
CA PHE A 512 -7.88 -8.66 17.15
C PHE A 512 -7.67 -7.21 16.76
N LEU A 513 -8.75 -6.52 16.41
CA LEU A 513 -8.69 -5.13 15.99
C LEU A 513 -9.62 -4.27 16.84
N THR A 514 -9.23 -3.03 17.05
CA THR A 514 -10.05 -1.97 17.61
C THR A 514 -9.71 -0.68 16.89
N ASP A 515 -10.75 0.00 16.46
CA ASP A 515 -10.64 1.24 15.72
C ASP A 515 -11.53 2.29 16.37
N ALA A 516 -11.10 3.54 16.35
CA ALA A 516 -11.88 4.67 16.80
C ALA A 516 -11.62 5.88 15.92
N GLY A 517 -12.64 6.72 15.70
CA GLY A 517 -12.46 7.92 14.90
C GLY A 517 -13.65 8.87 14.95
N LYS A 518 -13.41 10.04 14.40
CA LYS A 518 -14.40 11.10 14.21
C LYS A 518 -14.14 11.81 12.88
N ALA A 519 -15.21 12.11 12.16
CA ALA A 519 -15.21 13.06 11.05
C ALA A 519 -16.17 14.20 11.40
N TRP A 520 -15.83 15.43 11.00
CA TRP A 520 -16.60 16.60 11.42
C TRP A 520 -16.46 17.77 10.43
N LEU A 521 -17.40 18.71 10.54
CA LEU A 521 -17.31 20.03 9.94
C LEU A 521 -16.54 20.98 10.86
N ALA A 522 -15.58 21.71 10.33
CA ALA A 522 -14.86 22.74 11.06
C ALA A 522 -15.63 24.08 10.96
N GLY A 523 -15.73 24.84 12.05
CA GLY A 523 -16.40 26.14 12.08
C GLY A 523 -17.01 26.44 13.45
N ASP A 524 -17.74 27.54 13.53
CA ASP A 524 -18.37 28.05 14.75
C ASP A 524 -19.91 27.90 14.72
N GLY A 525 -20.45 27.29 13.66
CA GLY A 525 -21.88 27.05 13.50
C GLY A 525 -22.40 25.85 14.29
N PRO A 526 -23.74 25.67 14.37
CA PRO A 526 -24.35 24.51 15.05
C PRO A 526 -23.85 23.18 14.47
N GLY A 527 -23.36 22.30 15.34
CA GLY A 527 -22.82 20.98 14.93
C GLY A 527 -21.43 21.01 14.31
N GLN A 528 -20.80 22.16 14.26
CA GLN A 528 -19.43 22.34 13.81
C GLN A 528 -18.45 22.35 15.00
N VAL A 529 -17.20 22.11 14.74
CA VAL A 529 -16.10 22.17 15.73
C VAL A 529 -15.17 23.31 15.34
N THR A 530 -14.95 24.21 16.28
CA THR A 530 -14.03 25.35 16.10
C THR A 530 -12.71 24.91 15.47
N PRO A 531 -12.15 25.62 14.47
CA PRO A 531 -11.01 25.16 13.67
C PRO A 531 -9.78 24.73 14.47
N ASN A 532 -9.54 25.33 15.63
CA ASN A 532 -8.38 25.02 16.48
C ASN A 532 -8.65 23.92 17.53
N ARG A 533 -9.78 23.25 17.46
CA ARG A 533 -10.13 22.17 18.40
C ARG A 533 -10.25 20.83 17.70
N ILE A 534 -9.92 19.78 18.45
CA ILE A 534 -10.21 18.38 18.11
C ILE A 534 -11.46 17.97 18.89
N PRO A 535 -12.41 17.26 18.27
CA PRO A 535 -13.60 16.76 18.97
C PRO A 535 -13.25 15.91 20.18
N SER A 536 -14.06 16.02 21.23
CA SER A 536 -13.90 15.21 22.45
C SER A 536 -13.93 13.72 22.10
N PHE A 537 -13.10 12.91 22.78
CA PHE A 537 -13.08 11.45 22.61
C PHE A 537 -14.44 10.78 22.86
N ARG A 538 -15.32 11.41 23.65
CA ARG A 538 -16.69 10.94 23.86
C ARG A 538 -17.54 10.96 22.60
N GLU A 539 -17.19 11.76 21.62
CA GLU A 539 -17.87 11.87 20.34
C GLU A 539 -17.32 10.90 19.29
N TRP A 540 -16.21 10.25 19.58
CA TRP A 540 -15.61 9.31 18.66
C TRP A 540 -16.50 8.07 18.53
N LYS A 541 -16.50 7.50 17.33
CA LYS A 541 -17.13 6.22 17.03
C LYS A 541 -16.06 5.16 17.07
N ALA A 542 -16.40 4.02 17.66
CA ALA A 542 -15.45 2.93 17.82
C ALA A 542 -16.06 1.59 17.43
N ASP A 543 -15.20 0.68 17.00
CA ASP A 543 -15.55 -0.71 16.72
C ASP A 543 -14.46 -1.67 17.23
N VAL A 544 -14.82 -2.94 17.25
CA VAL A 544 -13.93 -4.05 17.58
C VAL A 544 -14.16 -5.18 16.59
N GLY A 545 -13.15 -5.99 16.39
CA GLY A 545 -13.29 -7.14 15.50
C GLY A 545 -12.23 -8.21 15.73
N VAL A 546 -12.47 -9.34 15.08
CA VAL A 546 -11.58 -10.48 15.07
C VAL A 546 -11.46 -11.01 13.64
N GLY A 547 -10.30 -11.47 13.27
CA GLY A 547 -10.07 -12.01 11.93
C GLY A 547 -8.93 -13.00 11.87
N LEU A 548 -8.82 -13.63 10.72
CA LEU A 548 -7.74 -14.55 10.36
C LEU A 548 -7.07 -14.05 9.08
N ASP A 549 -5.77 -13.84 9.14
CA ASP A 549 -4.94 -13.48 7.98
C ASP A 549 -4.07 -14.64 7.54
N ALA A 550 -4.26 -15.10 6.33
CA ALA A 550 -3.47 -16.13 5.67
C ALA A 550 -2.59 -15.52 4.56
N GLY A 551 -1.50 -14.90 4.98
CA GLY A 551 -0.59 -14.19 4.06
C GLY A 551 -1.15 -12.85 3.57
N GLU A 552 -1.71 -12.79 2.37
CA GLU A 552 -2.30 -11.58 1.79
C GLU A 552 -3.82 -11.52 1.95
N ILE A 553 -4.48 -12.65 2.19
CA ILE A 553 -5.93 -12.72 2.32
C ILE A 553 -6.30 -12.77 3.79
N GLY A 554 -7.19 -11.87 4.20
CA GLY A 554 -7.75 -11.82 5.54
C GLY A 554 -9.28 -11.88 5.52
N ALA A 555 -9.86 -12.55 6.52
CA ALA A 555 -11.29 -12.58 6.76
C ALA A 555 -11.57 -12.05 8.17
N TYR A 556 -12.49 -11.10 8.31
CA TYR A 556 -12.75 -10.41 9.56
C TYR A 556 -14.24 -10.31 9.86
N LEU A 557 -14.55 -10.39 11.14
CA LEU A 557 -15.84 -10.01 11.70
C LEU A 557 -15.63 -8.75 12.53
N ALA A 558 -16.34 -7.68 12.23
CA ALA A 558 -16.24 -6.42 12.93
C ALA A 558 -17.61 -5.96 13.43
N LYS A 559 -17.66 -5.39 14.63
CA LYS A 559 -18.84 -4.89 15.29
C LYS A 559 -18.61 -3.50 15.82
N SER A 560 -19.49 -2.56 15.46
CA SER A 560 -19.52 -1.24 16.07
C SER A 560 -19.89 -1.32 17.55
N LEU A 561 -19.34 -0.41 18.35
CA LEU A 561 -19.75 -0.23 19.74
C LEU A 561 -21.02 0.63 19.87
N THR A 562 -21.55 1.13 18.75
CA THR A 562 -22.84 1.84 18.71
C THR A 562 -23.98 0.84 18.55
N GLN A 563 -25.04 1.01 19.33
CA GLN A 563 -26.23 0.16 19.22
C GLN A 563 -26.89 0.26 17.83
N GLY A 564 -27.50 -0.84 17.40
CA GLY A 564 -28.28 -0.92 16.15
C GLY A 564 -27.49 -1.24 14.88
N GLU A 565 -26.17 -1.18 14.90
CA GLU A 565 -25.38 -1.60 13.74
C GLU A 565 -25.19 -3.13 13.72
N PRO A 566 -25.32 -3.80 12.57
CA PRO A 566 -25.10 -5.25 12.45
C PRO A 566 -23.62 -5.62 12.58
N VAL A 567 -23.32 -6.90 12.86
CA VAL A 567 -21.98 -7.46 12.67
C VAL A 567 -21.69 -7.47 11.18
N ARG A 568 -20.48 -7.08 10.80
CA ARG A 568 -20.04 -7.02 9.42
C ARG A 568 -18.96 -8.05 9.14
N PHE A 569 -19.12 -8.79 8.06
CA PHE A 569 -18.12 -9.69 7.55
C PHE A 569 -17.36 -8.98 6.40
N LEU A 570 -16.03 -9.05 6.44
CA LEU A 570 -15.14 -8.43 5.46
C LEU A 570 -14.09 -9.43 5.01
N VAL A 571 -13.76 -9.39 3.73
CA VAL A 571 -12.59 -10.07 3.17
C VAL A 571 -11.63 -9.00 2.68
N ARG A 572 -10.36 -9.13 3.05
CA ARG A 572 -9.28 -8.24 2.61
C ARG A 572 -8.30 -9.04 1.77
N LEU A 573 -7.82 -8.43 0.70
CA LEU A 573 -6.79 -8.98 -0.20
C LEU A 573 -5.40 -8.39 0.10
N GLN A 574 -5.35 -7.49 1.06
CA GLN A 574 -4.13 -6.91 1.60
C GLN A 574 -4.27 -6.73 3.10
N ARG A 575 -3.16 -6.67 3.80
CA ARG A 575 -3.17 -6.30 5.22
C ARG A 575 -3.70 -4.88 5.39
N ARG A 576 -4.38 -4.62 6.49
CA ARG A 576 -4.99 -3.31 6.75
C ARG A 576 -3.94 -2.20 6.84
N PHE A 577 -2.77 -2.46 7.41
CA PHE A 577 -1.62 -1.53 7.45
C PHE A 577 -0.32 -2.22 7.90
#